data_12f7d739fa4762bc0ca2e984cb31cf89
#
_entry.id   12f7d739fa4762bc0ca2e984cb31cf89
#
_cell.length_a   1.000
_cell.length_b   1.000
_cell.length_c   1.000
_cell.angle_alpha   90.00
_cell.angle_beta   90.00
_cell.angle_gamma   90.00
#
_symmetry.space_group_name_H-M   'P 1'
#
loop_
_entity.id
_entity.type
_entity.pdbx_description
1 polymer ?
#
loop_
_entity_poly.entity_id
_entity_poly.type
_entity_poly.pdbx_seq_one_letter_code
_entity_poly.pdbx_strand_id
1 'polypeptide(L)'
;ATEAVSAENADKPWFKRLSLTTWIFIALALGVVAGLALQGTPDIATTYIKPLGTIFLNLIKMIVVPLVIFSMIAGVISLSDIKKVGAIGGKTIAYYLCTTACAIVIGLIIANVFNVGGGYTLTADELSYEAKAAPSFIETIVNIFPSNFVQPMSDASMLQIIVIALFFGFGILAAGKKAQPVADFVNGMSEVCIKIMHMIITIAPFGVFGLIAPVVATNGPDILLPLLKLILVAYLAMILHRSEERRVGKECPTEC
;
A
#
# COMPACT_ATOMS: atom_id res chain seq x y z
N ALA A 1 3.72 -30.36 -11.94
CA ALA A 1 2.90 -29.12 -11.81
C ALA A 1 3.43 -28.00 -12.71
N THR A 2 4.73 -27.86 -12.90
CA THR A 2 5.34 -26.81 -13.74
C THR A 2 5.18 -27.04 -15.24
N GLU A 3 5.16 -28.29 -15.68
CA GLU A 3 4.99 -28.65 -17.10
C GLU A 3 3.53 -28.51 -17.57
N ALA A 4 2.55 -28.75 -16.69
CA ALA A 4 1.13 -28.58 -17.02
C ALA A 4 0.75 -27.08 -17.20
N VAL A 5 1.37 -26.20 -16.43
CA VAL A 5 1.17 -24.72 -16.54
C VAL A 5 1.81 -24.18 -17.82
N SER A 6 2.90 -24.77 -18.30
CA SER A 6 3.54 -24.38 -19.56
C SER A 6 2.75 -24.78 -20.81
N ALA A 7 2.08 -25.93 -20.77
CA ALA A 7 1.28 -26.44 -21.89
C ALA A 7 -0.05 -25.67 -22.06
N GLU A 8 -0.71 -25.30 -20.97
CA GLU A 8 -1.96 -24.50 -21.00
C GLU A 8 -1.77 -23.09 -21.57
N ASN A 9 -0.56 -22.54 -21.48
CA ASN A 9 -0.24 -21.21 -21.99
C ASN A 9 0.16 -21.21 -23.49
N ALA A 10 0.33 -22.37 -24.12
CA ALA A 10 0.80 -22.44 -25.51
C ALA A 10 -0.24 -21.97 -26.53
N ASP A 11 -1.54 -22.07 -26.22
CA ASP A 11 -2.65 -21.72 -27.14
C ASP A 11 -3.27 -20.34 -26.90
N LYS A 12 -2.77 -19.58 -25.89
CA LYS A 12 -3.30 -18.24 -25.63
C LYS A 12 -2.57 -17.20 -26.51
N PRO A 13 -3.29 -16.23 -27.11
CA PRO A 13 -2.67 -15.17 -27.90
C PRO A 13 -1.62 -14.43 -27.05
N TRP A 14 -0.52 -14.02 -27.67
CA TRP A 14 0.67 -13.47 -26.99
C TRP A 14 0.38 -12.35 -25.97
N PHE A 15 -0.69 -11.57 -26.18
CA PHE A 15 -1.15 -10.53 -25.22
C PHE A 15 -1.63 -11.12 -23.89
N LYS A 16 -2.15 -12.35 -23.85
CA LYS A 16 -2.58 -13.04 -22.62
C LYS A 16 -1.46 -13.77 -21.90
N ARG A 17 -0.26 -13.85 -22.51
CA ARG A 17 0.94 -14.44 -21.90
C ARG A 17 1.73 -13.44 -21.08
N LEU A 18 1.51 -12.13 -21.27
CA LEU A 18 2.19 -11.09 -20.52
C LEU A 18 1.65 -11.02 -19.09
N SER A 19 2.56 -11.00 -18.11
CA SER A 19 2.17 -10.78 -16.72
C SER A 19 1.56 -9.40 -16.54
N LEU A 20 0.70 -9.24 -15.53
CA LEU A 20 0.13 -7.93 -15.19
C LEU A 20 1.23 -6.87 -14.96
N THR A 21 2.33 -7.29 -14.33
CA THR A 21 3.50 -6.42 -14.11
C THR A 21 4.06 -5.88 -15.43
N THR A 22 4.15 -6.73 -16.47
CA THR A 22 4.63 -6.31 -17.79
C THR A 22 3.69 -5.28 -18.41
N TRP A 23 2.37 -5.46 -18.27
CA TRP A 23 1.37 -4.49 -18.73
C TRP A 23 1.50 -3.15 -18.02
N ILE A 24 1.80 -3.15 -16.73
CA ILE A 24 2.04 -1.91 -15.95
C ILE A 24 3.28 -1.18 -16.49
N PHE A 25 4.38 -1.89 -16.77
CA PHE A 25 5.58 -1.27 -17.35
C PHE A 25 5.34 -0.73 -18.77
N ILE A 26 4.59 -1.43 -19.59
CA ILE A 26 4.19 -0.94 -20.92
C ILE A 26 3.34 0.34 -20.78
N ALA A 27 2.36 0.34 -19.87
CA ALA A 27 1.52 1.50 -19.61
C ALA A 27 2.32 2.70 -19.07
N LEU A 28 3.30 2.44 -18.22
CA LEU A 28 4.24 3.47 -17.73
C LEU A 28 5.02 4.08 -18.90
N ALA A 29 5.61 3.25 -19.76
CA ALA A 29 6.38 3.73 -20.92
C ALA A 29 5.48 4.52 -21.88
N LEU A 30 4.28 4.01 -22.19
CA LEU A 30 3.30 4.71 -23.01
C LEU A 30 2.86 6.03 -22.36
N GLY A 31 2.68 6.06 -21.03
CA GLY A 31 2.35 7.28 -20.29
C GLY A 31 3.42 8.34 -20.40
N VAL A 32 4.70 7.95 -20.33
CA VAL A 32 5.84 8.86 -20.53
C VAL A 32 5.83 9.40 -21.96
N VAL A 33 5.71 8.54 -22.96
CA VAL A 33 5.70 8.95 -24.38
C VAL A 33 4.50 9.89 -24.67
N ALA A 34 3.31 9.54 -24.19
CA ALA A 34 2.12 10.38 -24.35
C ALA A 34 2.28 11.74 -23.64
N GLY A 35 2.86 11.73 -22.43
CA GLY A 35 3.14 12.96 -21.69
C GLY A 35 4.12 13.88 -22.42
N LEU A 36 5.18 13.33 -22.98
CA LEU A 36 6.14 14.10 -23.79
C LEU A 36 5.48 14.68 -25.06
N ALA A 37 4.64 13.90 -25.73
CA ALA A 37 3.91 14.36 -26.91
C ALA A 37 2.90 15.49 -26.61
N LEU A 38 2.36 15.52 -25.38
CA LEU A 38 1.36 16.49 -24.94
C LEU A 38 1.93 17.69 -24.18
N GLN A 39 3.25 17.86 -24.13
CA GLN A 39 3.89 19.02 -23.48
C GLN A 39 3.43 20.37 -24.03
N GLY A 40 3.10 20.43 -25.33
CA GLY A 40 2.56 21.64 -25.97
C GLY A 40 1.11 21.97 -25.58
N THR A 41 0.39 21.00 -25.01
CA THR A 41 -1.04 21.12 -24.63
C THR A 41 -1.31 20.33 -23.35
N PRO A 42 -0.72 20.72 -22.20
CA PRO A 42 -0.85 19.99 -20.92
C PRO A 42 -2.31 19.92 -20.44
N ASP A 43 -3.14 20.87 -20.83
CA ASP A 43 -4.58 20.90 -20.50
C ASP A 43 -5.33 19.67 -21.01
N ILE A 44 -4.95 19.14 -22.18
CA ILE A 44 -5.55 17.92 -22.71
C ILE A 44 -5.21 16.73 -21.80
N ALA A 45 -3.97 16.61 -21.37
CA ALA A 45 -3.54 15.53 -20.48
C ALA A 45 -4.23 15.61 -19.12
N THR A 46 -4.35 16.81 -18.55
CA THR A 46 -4.98 17.01 -17.23
C THR A 46 -6.49 16.87 -17.26
N THR A 47 -7.15 17.29 -18.36
CA THR A 47 -8.62 17.24 -18.47
C THR A 47 -9.12 15.85 -18.85
N TYR A 48 -8.46 15.16 -19.77
CA TYR A 48 -8.98 13.91 -20.34
C TYR A 48 -8.26 12.65 -19.86
N ILE A 49 -6.96 12.72 -19.58
CA ILE A 49 -6.16 11.55 -19.19
C ILE A 49 -6.10 11.39 -17.67
N LYS A 50 -5.88 12.47 -16.93
CA LYS A 50 -5.81 12.46 -15.45
C LYS A 50 -7.04 11.81 -14.79
N PRO A 51 -8.29 12.00 -15.26
CA PRO A 51 -9.45 11.33 -14.67
C PRO A 51 -9.34 9.81 -14.60
N LEU A 52 -8.70 9.15 -15.58
CA LEU A 52 -8.47 7.70 -15.55
C LEU A 52 -7.62 7.29 -14.35
N GLY A 53 -6.54 8.02 -14.10
CA GLY A 53 -5.68 7.81 -12.93
C GLY A 53 -6.40 8.10 -11.62
N THR A 54 -7.20 9.18 -11.59
CA THR A 54 -7.99 9.56 -10.40
C THR A 54 -9.05 8.50 -10.07
N ILE A 55 -9.75 7.97 -11.07
CA ILE A 55 -10.73 6.88 -10.88
C ILE A 55 -10.03 5.65 -10.29
N PHE A 56 -8.87 5.27 -10.84
CA PHE A 56 -8.10 4.14 -10.32
C PHE A 56 -7.70 4.33 -8.85
N LEU A 57 -7.19 5.52 -8.47
CA LEU A 57 -6.86 5.83 -7.09
C LEU A 57 -8.09 5.81 -6.17
N ASN A 58 -9.22 6.32 -6.65
CA ASN A 58 -10.47 6.31 -5.89
C ASN A 58 -10.98 4.88 -5.67
N LEU A 59 -10.87 3.99 -6.67
CA LEU A 59 -11.23 2.58 -6.51
C LEU A 59 -10.33 1.86 -5.48
N ILE A 60 -9.02 2.15 -5.47
CA ILE A 60 -8.12 1.63 -4.43
C ILE A 60 -8.54 2.15 -3.07
N LYS A 61 -8.74 3.46 -2.91
CA LYS A 61 -9.16 4.06 -1.63
C LYS A 61 -10.48 3.49 -1.13
N MET A 62 -11.44 3.24 -2.03
CA MET A 62 -12.75 2.67 -1.71
C MET A 62 -12.64 1.29 -1.06
N ILE A 63 -11.75 0.42 -1.57
CA ILE A 63 -11.68 -0.96 -1.08
C ILE A 63 -10.76 -1.12 0.15
N VAL A 64 -9.85 -0.18 0.40
CA VAL A 64 -8.86 -0.31 1.48
C VAL A 64 -9.53 -0.42 2.86
N VAL A 65 -10.50 0.43 3.16
CA VAL A 65 -11.19 0.42 4.47
C VAL A 65 -11.91 -0.90 4.74
N PRO A 66 -12.83 -1.38 3.88
CA PRO A 66 -13.51 -2.66 4.12
C PRO A 66 -12.53 -3.84 4.10
N LEU A 67 -11.52 -3.83 3.23
CA LEU A 67 -10.50 -4.88 3.20
C LEU A 67 -9.77 -4.99 4.53
N VAL A 68 -9.30 -3.87 5.09
CA VAL A 68 -8.59 -3.85 6.38
C VAL A 68 -9.48 -4.33 7.50
N ILE A 69 -10.73 -3.85 7.59
CA ILE A 69 -11.67 -4.26 8.64
C ILE A 69 -11.88 -5.78 8.60
N PHE A 70 -12.37 -6.30 7.49
CA PHE A 70 -12.73 -7.72 7.41
C PHE A 70 -11.52 -8.65 7.50
N SER A 71 -10.38 -8.31 6.89
CA SER A 71 -9.17 -9.12 6.97
C SER A 71 -8.56 -9.13 8.38
N MET A 72 -8.59 -7.99 9.08
CA MET A 72 -8.09 -7.92 10.45
C MET A 72 -8.99 -8.68 11.43
N ILE A 73 -10.31 -8.54 11.32
CA ILE A 73 -11.26 -9.31 12.15
C ILE A 73 -11.08 -10.82 11.86
N ALA A 74 -11.01 -11.23 10.58
CA ALA A 74 -10.77 -12.62 10.21
C ALA A 74 -9.44 -13.15 10.76
N GLY A 75 -8.39 -12.32 10.71
CA GLY A 75 -7.09 -12.64 11.32
C GLY A 75 -7.19 -12.89 12.82
N VAL A 76 -7.91 -12.04 13.56
CA VAL A 76 -8.12 -12.23 15.01
C VAL A 76 -8.92 -13.48 15.31
N ILE A 77 -9.99 -13.74 14.57
CA ILE A 77 -10.84 -14.93 14.75
C ILE A 77 -10.07 -16.23 14.48
N SER A 78 -9.10 -16.21 13.56
CA SER A 78 -8.28 -17.40 13.26
C SER A 78 -7.36 -17.82 14.40
N LEU A 79 -7.13 -16.92 15.38
CA LEU A 79 -6.33 -17.19 16.57
C LEU A 79 -7.19 -17.90 17.61
N SER A 80 -7.02 -19.20 17.77
CA SER A 80 -7.84 -20.06 18.64
C SER A 80 -7.67 -19.83 20.15
N ASP A 81 -6.70 -19.00 20.58
CA ASP A 81 -6.40 -18.79 22.01
C ASP A 81 -6.00 -17.35 22.31
N ILE A 82 -6.91 -16.61 22.95
CA ILE A 82 -6.71 -15.19 23.33
C ILE A 82 -5.51 -14.99 24.25
N LYS A 83 -5.19 -15.96 25.11
CA LYS A 83 -4.04 -15.85 26.05
C LYS A 83 -2.70 -15.91 25.33
N LYS A 84 -2.59 -16.72 24.28
CA LYS A 84 -1.39 -16.76 23.44
C LYS A 84 -1.23 -15.47 22.61
N VAL A 85 -2.34 -14.83 22.21
CA VAL A 85 -2.32 -13.56 21.48
C VAL A 85 -1.63 -12.44 22.27
N GLY A 86 -1.86 -12.34 23.58
CA GLY A 86 -1.25 -11.29 24.40
C GLY A 86 0.28 -11.39 24.48
N ALA A 87 0.80 -12.58 24.71
CA ALA A 87 2.25 -12.81 24.82
C ALA A 87 2.98 -12.71 23.47
N ILE A 88 2.39 -13.27 22.41
CA ILE A 88 2.93 -13.19 21.05
C ILE A 88 2.77 -11.77 20.51
N GLY A 89 1.59 -11.15 20.75
CA GLY A 89 1.29 -9.80 20.28
C GLY A 89 2.27 -8.75 20.80
N GLY A 90 2.62 -8.79 22.09
CA GLY A 90 3.59 -7.86 22.66
C GLY A 90 4.98 -7.99 22.03
N LYS A 91 5.47 -9.21 21.82
CA LYS A 91 6.74 -9.45 21.12
C LYS A 91 6.69 -8.99 19.66
N THR A 92 5.58 -9.25 18.97
CA THR A 92 5.38 -8.84 17.58
C THR A 92 5.36 -7.32 17.44
N ILE A 93 4.65 -6.60 18.32
CA ILE A 93 4.63 -5.13 18.33
C ILE A 93 6.03 -4.57 18.57
N ALA A 94 6.77 -5.08 19.56
CA ALA A 94 8.13 -4.64 19.82
C ALA A 94 9.04 -4.87 18.60
N TYR A 95 8.94 -6.02 17.96
CA TYR A 95 9.68 -6.34 16.74
C TYR A 95 9.33 -5.37 15.59
N TYR A 96 8.04 -5.11 15.34
CA TYR A 96 7.61 -4.17 14.31
C TYR A 96 8.06 -2.73 14.59
N LEU A 97 8.01 -2.27 15.83
CA LEU A 97 8.52 -0.94 16.17
C LEU A 97 10.03 -0.83 15.91
N CYS A 98 10.79 -1.85 16.26
CA CYS A 98 12.23 -1.88 16.05
C CYS A 98 12.58 -1.90 14.55
N THR A 99 11.95 -2.79 13.77
CA THR A 99 12.18 -2.89 12.32
C THR A 99 11.73 -1.64 11.58
N THR A 100 10.61 -1.03 11.99
CA THR A 100 10.13 0.24 11.41
C THR A 100 11.10 1.38 11.70
N ALA A 101 11.59 1.50 12.94
CA ALA A 101 12.59 2.51 13.28
C ALA A 101 13.87 2.34 12.46
N CYS A 102 14.38 1.11 12.32
CA CYS A 102 15.51 0.81 11.46
C CYS A 102 15.25 1.18 9.99
N ALA A 103 14.08 0.83 9.46
CA ALA A 103 13.70 1.14 8.08
C ALA A 103 13.67 2.66 7.82
N ILE A 104 13.10 3.44 8.75
CA ILE A 104 13.05 4.90 8.66
C ILE A 104 14.48 5.50 8.66
N VAL A 105 15.34 5.04 9.58
CA VAL A 105 16.74 5.52 9.67
C VAL A 105 17.49 5.20 8.38
N ILE A 106 17.40 3.96 7.88
CA ILE A 106 18.03 3.56 6.63
C ILE A 106 17.51 4.40 5.46
N GLY A 107 16.18 4.57 5.37
CA GLY A 107 15.55 5.36 4.30
C GLY A 107 16.02 6.82 4.31
N LEU A 108 16.08 7.46 5.49
CA LEU A 108 16.55 8.83 5.64
C LEU A 108 18.03 8.98 5.30
N ILE A 109 18.89 8.08 5.76
CA ILE A 109 20.32 8.10 5.44
C ILE A 109 20.52 7.99 3.92
N ILE A 110 19.87 7.02 3.29
CA ILE A 110 20.02 6.80 1.85
C ILE A 110 19.45 7.98 1.06
N ALA A 111 18.27 8.50 1.43
CA ALA A 111 17.68 9.66 0.77
C ALA A 111 18.58 10.90 0.84
N ASN A 112 19.24 11.14 1.98
CA ASN A 112 20.18 12.23 2.16
C ASN A 112 21.48 12.01 1.37
N VAL A 113 22.08 10.82 1.45
CA VAL A 113 23.34 10.49 0.74
C VAL A 113 23.16 10.65 -0.77
N PHE A 114 22.04 10.19 -1.31
CA PHE A 114 21.76 10.30 -2.75
C PHE A 114 21.10 11.64 -3.11
N ASN A 115 20.86 12.55 -2.17
CA ASN A 115 20.19 13.83 -2.41
C ASN A 115 18.93 13.66 -3.28
N VAL A 116 18.00 12.82 -2.80
CA VAL A 116 16.73 12.54 -3.50
C VAL A 116 15.85 13.79 -3.39
N GLY A 117 15.54 14.43 -4.54
CA GLY A 117 14.83 15.71 -4.58
C GLY A 117 15.74 16.92 -4.82
N GLY A 118 17.07 16.76 -4.75
CA GLY A 118 18.01 17.80 -5.19
C GLY A 118 17.88 18.07 -6.69
N GLY A 119 17.63 19.32 -7.05
CA GLY A 119 17.44 19.75 -8.43
C GLY A 119 15.98 19.91 -8.89
N TYR A 120 15.00 19.59 -8.04
CA TYR A 120 13.60 19.95 -8.27
C TYR A 120 13.32 21.32 -7.61
N THR A 121 13.10 22.34 -8.42
CA THR A 121 12.69 23.66 -7.95
C THR A 121 11.17 23.66 -7.83
N LEU A 122 10.68 23.61 -6.59
CA LEU A 122 9.24 23.83 -6.31
C LEU A 122 8.90 25.28 -6.66
N THR A 123 7.80 25.49 -7.36
CA THR A 123 7.24 26.84 -7.54
C THR A 123 6.70 27.36 -6.21
N ALA A 124 6.69 28.69 -6.04
CA ALA A 124 6.28 29.31 -4.78
C ALA A 124 4.87 28.91 -4.31
N ASP A 125 3.98 28.57 -5.25
CA ASP A 125 2.62 28.09 -4.97
C ASP A 125 2.58 26.65 -4.42
N GLU A 126 3.60 25.84 -4.71
CA GLU A 126 3.74 24.47 -4.19
C GLU A 126 4.39 24.42 -2.80
N LEU A 127 4.99 25.52 -2.36
CA LEU A 127 5.63 25.69 -1.06
C LEU A 127 4.64 26.04 0.07
N SER A 128 3.34 26.15 -0.20
CA SER A 128 2.31 26.38 0.82
C SER A 128 2.02 25.14 1.69
N TYR A 129 3.05 24.35 2.00
CA TYR A 129 2.96 23.29 3.00
C TYR A 129 2.99 23.92 4.39
N GLU A 130 1.81 24.13 4.98
CA GLU A 130 1.71 24.37 6.41
C GLU A 130 2.18 23.10 7.15
N ALA A 131 3.34 23.17 7.77
CA ALA A 131 3.84 22.09 8.61
C ALA A 131 2.84 21.87 9.75
N LYS A 132 2.02 20.84 9.62
CA LYS A 132 1.11 20.43 10.69
C LYS A 132 1.97 20.11 11.92
N ALA A 133 1.75 20.83 13.02
CA ALA A 133 2.45 20.55 14.27
C ALA A 133 2.31 19.06 14.59
N ALA A 134 3.43 18.38 14.86
CA ALA A 134 3.40 16.98 15.22
C ALA A 134 2.56 16.82 16.51
N PRO A 135 1.52 15.99 16.51
CA PRO A 135 0.74 15.75 17.72
C PRO A 135 1.63 15.21 18.83
N SER A 136 1.32 15.54 20.09
CA SER A 136 2.07 15.00 21.22
C SER A 136 1.93 13.47 21.26
N PHE A 137 2.91 12.80 21.85
CA PHE A 137 2.88 11.32 21.96
C PHE A 137 1.63 10.84 22.70
N ILE A 138 1.23 11.53 23.76
CA ILE A 138 0.02 11.20 24.53
C ILE A 138 -1.24 11.41 23.69
N GLU A 139 -1.32 12.51 22.97
CA GLU A 139 -2.44 12.82 22.08
C GLU A 139 -2.55 11.78 20.95
N THR A 140 -1.43 11.32 20.41
CA THR A 140 -1.42 10.24 19.42
C THR A 140 -1.99 8.95 19.99
N ILE A 141 -1.59 8.55 21.23
CA ILE A 141 -2.12 7.35 21.88
C ILE A 141 -3.63 7.47 22.14
N VAL A 142 -4.10 8.61 22.62
CA VAL A 142 -5.53 8.84 22.87
C VAL A 142 -6.31 8.79 21.56
N ASN A 143 -5.79 9.39 20.50
CA ASN A 143 -6.43 9.45 19.19
C ASN A 143 -6.43 8.10 18.44
N ILE A 144 -5.70 7.09 18.90
CA ILE A 144 -5.82 5.72 18.37
C ILE A 144 -7.20 5.12 18.67
N PHE A 145 -7.82 5.52 19.79
CA PHE A 145 -9.14 5.03 20.19
C PHE A 145 -10.24 5.92 19.59
N PRO A 146 -11.08 5.37 18.70
CA PRO A 146 -12.12 6.17 18.05
C PRO A 146 -13.27 6.51 19.03
N SER A 147 -13.79 7.73 18.90
CA SER A 147 -14.98 8.17 19.65
C SER A 147 -16.28 7.59 19.10
N ASN A 148 -16.29 7.17 17.84
CA ASN A 148 -17.41 6.50 17.18
C ASN A 148 -16.93 5.53 16.10
N PHE A 149 -17.83 4.65 15.65
CA PHE A 149 -17.48 3.59 14.69
C PHE A 149 -17.38 4.08 13.23
N VAL A 150 -18.16 5.07 12.85
CA VAL A 150 -18.34 5.45 11.44
C VAL A 150 -17.29 6.46 10.96
N GLN A 151 -16.95 7.43 11.79
CA GLN A 151 -16.03 8.51 11.42
C GLN A 151 -14.65 8.00 10.96
N PRO A 152 -13.99 7.05 11.65
CA PRO A 152 -12.71 6.51 11.20
C PRO A 152 -12.78 5.87 9.82
N MET A 153 -13.92 5.28 9.47
CA MET A 153 -14.11 4.67 8.14
C MET A 153 -14.25 5.74 7.06
N SER A 154 -14.98 6.83 7.36
CA SER A 154 -15.15 7.97 6.45
C SER A 154 -13.82 8.71 6.21
N ASP A 155 -13.06 8.90 7.28
CA ASP A 155 -11.78 9.62 7.25
C ASP A 155 -10.60 8.72 6.83
N ALA A 156 -10.85 7.42 6.63
CA ALA A 156 -9.86 6.39 6.37
C ALA A 156 -8.70 6.39 7.40
N SER A 157 -9.03 6.62 8.68
CA SER A 157 -8.07 6.65 9.79
C SER A 157 -7.64 5.23 10.18
N MET A 158 -6.62 4.69 9.50
CA MET A 158 -6.24 3.28 9.55
C MET A 158 -5.95 2.77 10.96
N LEU A 159 -5.27 3.56 11.82
CA LEU A 159 -5.00 3.15 13.20
C LEU A 159 -6.29 2.91 14.01
N GLN A 160 -7.26 3.80 13.89
CA GLN A 160 -8.55 3.68 14.55
C GLN A 160 -9.35 2.50 13.99
N ILE A 161 -9.30 2.27 12.67
CA ILE A 161 -9.93 1.12 12.00
C ILE A 161 -9.36 -0.20 12.51
N ILE A 162 -8.04 -0.29 12.69
CA ILE A 162 -7.38 -1.48 13.26
C ILE A 162 -7.88 -1.73 14.68
N VAL A 163 -7.97 -0.70 15.52
CA VAL A 163 -8.49 -0.84 16.89
C VAL A 163 -9.95 -1.34 16.88
N ILE A 164 -10.82 -0.77 16.04
CA ILE A 164 -12.18 -1.24 15.84
C ILE A 164 -12.18 -2.73 15.47
N ALA A 165 -11.40 -3.11 14.47
CA ALA A 165 -11.32 -4.49 14.01
C ALA A 165 -10.85 -5.46 15.11
N LEU A 166 -9.88 -5.06 15.93
CA LEU A 166 -9.44 -5.85 17.09
C LEU A 166 -10.55 -6.05 18.11
N PHE A 167 -11.27 -4.98 18.49
CA PHE A 167 -12.38 -5.11 19.45
C PHE A 167 -13.49 -6.01 18.91
N PHE A 168 -13.87 -5.88 17.64
CA PHE A 168 -14.86 -6.78 17.02
C PHE A 168 -14.36 -8.23 16.97
N GLY A 169 -13.11 -8.46 16.59
CA GLY A 169 -12.52 -9.79 16.56
C GLY A 169 -12.51 -10.45 17.95
N PHE A 170 -12.08 -9.74 18.98
CA PHE A 170 -12.12 -10.25 20.36
C PHE A 170 -13.56 -10.45 20.85
N GLY A 171 -14.50 -9.57 20.49
CA GLY A 171 -15.92 -9.73 20.79
C GLY A 171 -16.50 -11.02 20.21
N ILE A 172 -16.19 -11.32 18.94
CA ILE A 172 -16.62 -12.56 18.27
C ILE A 172 -16.02 -13.79 18.96
N LEU A 173 -14.73 -13.77 19.29
CA LEU A 173 -14.08 -14.87 20.02
C LEU A 173 -14.71 -15.08 21.41
N ALA A 174 -14.99 -14.00 22.15
CA ALA A 174 -15.59 -14.07 23.47
C ALA A 174 -17.04 -14.59 23.43
N ALA A 175 -17.81 -14.25 22.40
CA ALA A 175 -19.17 -14.74 22.19
C ALA A 175 -19.23 -16.24 21.78
N GLY A 176 -18.13 -16.79 21.29
CA GLY A 176 -17.96 -18.21 20.98
C GLY A 176 -18.96 -18.72 19.93
N LYS A 177 -19.54 -19.90 20.18
CA LYS A 177 -20.43 -20.58 19.21
C LYS A 177 -21.62 -19.74 18.75
N LYS A 178 -22.11 -18.82 19.58
CA LYS A 178 -23.23 -17.94 19.21
C LYS A 178 -22.88 -16.94 18.12
N ALA A 179 -21.61 -16.56 18.02
CA ALA A 179 -21.12 -15.63 17.01
C ALA A 179 -20.57 -16.32 15.74
N GLN A 180 -20.71 -17.66 15.63
CA GLN A 180 -20.23 -18.39 14.44
C GLN A 180 -20.77 -17.83 13.12
N PRO A 181 -22.08 -17.50 12.97
CA PRO A 181 -22.57 -16.90 11.73
C PRO A 181 -21.91 -15.56 11.39
N VAL A 182 -21.53 -14.77 12.40
CA VAL A 182 -20.82 -13.50 12.22
C VAL A 182 -19.38 -13.77 11.76
N ALA A 183 -18.71 -14.76 12.34
CA ALA A 183 -17.38 -15.17 11.92
C ALA A 183 -17.36 -15.64 10.46
N ASP A 184 -18.31 -16.45 10.05
CA ASP A 184 -18.46 -16.95 8.69
C ASP A 184 -18.73 -15.80 7.70
N PHE A 185 -19.59 -14.85 8.09
CA PHE A 185 -19.85 -13.64 7.31
C PHE A 185 -18.56 -12.79 7.12
N VAL A 186 -17.79 -12.57 8.17
CA VAL A 186 -16.55 -11.79 8.13
C VAL A 186 -15.53 -12.45 7.22
N ASN A 187 -15.36 -13.78 7.32
CA ASN A 187 -14.46 -14.54 6.46
C ASN A 187 -14.88 -14.42 4.98
N GLY A 188 -16.18 -14.60 4.70
CA GLY A 188 -16.72 -14.43 3.36
C GLY A 188 -16.51 -13.03 2.79
N MET A 189 -16.76 -11.99 3.61
CA MET A 189 -16.52 -10.59 3.22
C MET A 189 -15.03 -10.28 2.98
N SER A 190 -14.14 -10.87 3.77
CA SER A 190 -12.69 -10.74 3.55
C SER A 190 -12.29 -11.30 2.18
N GLU A 191 -12.79 -12.49 1.81
CA GLU A 191 -12.53 -13.07 0.49
C GLU A 191 -13.10 -12.20 -0.65
N VAL A 192 -14.32 -11.67 -0.49
CA VAL A 192 -14.94 -10.77 -1.46
C VAL A 192 -14.09 -9.52 -1.64
N CYS A 193 -13.63 -8.89 -0.56
CA CYS A 193 -12.76 -7.71 -0.63
C CYS A 193 -11.44 -8.01 -1.35
N ILE A 194 -10.82 -9.17 -1.11
CA ILE A 194 -9.62 -9.62 -1.82
C ILE A 194 -9.90 -9.78 -3.32
N LYS A 195 -11.03 -10.37 -3.70
CA LYS A 195 -11.42 -10.50 -5.11
C LYS A 195 -11.65 -9.15 -5.79
N ILE A 196 -12.34 -8.21 -5.11
CA ILE A 196 -12.52 -6.85 -5.61
C ILE A 196 -11.17 -6.16 -5.79
N MET A 197 -10.24 -6.30 -4.82
CA MET A 197 -8.89 -5.76 -4.94
C MET A 197 -8.17 -6.31 -6.19
N HIS A 198 -8.27 -7.62 -6.44
CA HIS A 198 -7.70 -8.22 -7.65
C HIS A 198 -8.32 -7.67 -8.94
N MET A 199 -9.63 -7.42 -8.96
CA MET A 199 -10.31 -6.78 -10.09
C MET A 199 -9.77 -5.35 -10.32
N ILE A 200 -9.62 -4.56 -9.25
CA ILE A 200 -9.08 -3.20 -9.33
C ILE A 200 -7.62 -3.23 -9.83
N ILE A 201 -6.79 -4.14 -9.32
CA ILE A 201 -5.40 -4.27 -9.76
C ILE A 201 -5.30 -4.65 -11.26
N THR A 202 -6.27 -5.39 -11.79
CA THR A 202 -6.29 -5.75 -13.22
C THR A 202 -6.39 -4.52 -14.13
N ILE A 203 -7.04 -3.44 -13.67
CA ILE A 203 -7.12 -2.18 -14.43
C ILE A 203 -5.97 -1.21 -14.12
N ALA A 204 -5.02 -1.60 -13.27
CA ALA A 204 -3.87 -0.77 -12.89
C ALA A 204 -3.07 -0.20 -14.10
N PRO A 205 -2.85 -0.92 -15.22
CA PRO A 205 -2.16 -0.35 -16.36
C PRO A 205 -2.80 0.95 -16.86
N PHE A 206 -4.14 1.02 -16.94
CA PHE A 206 -4.86 2.22 -17.34
C PHE A 206 -4.72 3.34 -16.31
N GLY A 207 -4.75 2.97 -15.01
CA GLY A 207 -4.53 3.92 -13.92
C GLY A 207 -3.13 4.52 -13.93
N VAL A 208 -2.10 3.69 -14.12
CA VAL A 208 -0.70 4.13 -14.19
C VAL A 208 -0.46 5.04 -15.39
N PHE A 209 -1.00 4.69 -16.56
CA PHE A 209 -0.97 5.56 -17.74
C PHE A 209 -1.61 6.92 -17.43
N GLY A 210 -2.82 6.90 -16.81
CA GLY A 210 -3.59 8.10 -16.46
C GLY A 210 -2.94 9.00 -15.42
N LEU A 211 -2.04 8.46 -14.60
CA LEU A 211 -1.28 9.22 -13.60
C LEU A 211 0.02 9.79 -14.17
N ILE A 212 0.75 9.01 -14.96
CA ILE A 212 2.08 9.39 -15.43
C ILE A 212 2.01 10.39 -16.59
N ALA A 213 1.12 10.19 -17.55
CA ALA A 213 1.04 11.07 -18.73
C ALA A 213 0.80 12.55 -18.38
N PRO A 214 -0.15 12.91 -17.47
CA PRO A 214 -0.33 14.31 -17.07
C PRO A 214 0.86 14.88 -16.33
N VAL A 215 1.51 14.09 -15.46
CA VAL A 215 2.69 14.54 -14.69
C VAL A 215 3.83 14.90 -15.63
N VAL A 216 4.10 14.06 -16.65
CA VAL A 216 5.16 14.32 -17.65
C VAL A 216 4.77 15.47 -18.58
N ALA A 217 3.50 15.58 -18.96
CA ALA A 217 3.00 16.68 -19.81
C ALA A 217 3.13 18.06 -19.13
N THR A 218 2.90 18.11 -17.82
CA THR A 218 2.95 19.35 -17.03
C THR A 218 4.38 19.76 -16.66
N ASN A 219 5.18 18.81 -16.21
CA ASN A 219 6.53 19.09 -15.67
C ASN A 219 7.66 18.89 -16.69
N GLY A 220 7.36 18.37 -17.87
CA GLY A 220 8.36 18.10 -18.90
C GLY A 220 9.24 16.87 -18.61
N PRO A 221 10.28 16.64 -19.44
CA PRO A 221 11.19 15.51 -19.30
C PRO A 221 12.08 15.61 -18.04
N ASP A 222 12.25 16.80 -17.50
CA ASP A 222 13.16 17.05 -16.35
C ASP A 222 12.67 16.33 -15.08
N ILE A 223 11.37 16.02 -14.97
CA ILE A 223 10.80 15.24 -13.85
C ILE A 223 11.22 13.76 -13.89
N LEU A 224 11.56 13.23 -15.07
CA LEU A 224 11.83 11.79 -15.24
C LEU A 224 13.09 11.35 -14.47
N LEU A 225 14.14 12.18 -14.48
CA LEU A 225 15.40 11.85 -13.80
C LEU A 225 15.24 11.81 -12.27
N PRO A 226 14.63 12.81 -11.61
CA PRO A 226 14.29 12.74 -10.18
C PRO A 226 13.39 11.55 -9.82
N LEU A 227 12.39 11.23 -10.63
CA LEU A 227 11.52 10.08 -10.41
C LEU A 227 12.26 8.75 -10.52
N LEU A 228 13.10 8.59 -11.55
CA LEU A 228 13.94 7.40 -11.70
C LEU A 228 14.90 7.25 -10.52
N LYS A 229 15.54 8.33 -10.12
CA LYS A 229 16.44 8.37 -8.96
C LYS A 229 15.70 7.97 -7.67
N LEU A 230 14.50 8.51 -7.45
CA LEU A 230 13.65 8.13 -6.30
C LEU A 230 13.36 6.63 -6.30
N ILE A 231 12.96 6.07 -7.45
CA ILE A 231 12.64 4.64 -7.58
C ILE A 231 13.87 3.78 -7.27
N LEU A 232 15.03 4.09 -7.86
CA LEU A 232 16.27 3.34 -7.65
C LEU A 232 16.73 3.41 -6.19
N VAL A 233 16.65 4.58 -5.56
CA VAL A 233 17.00 4.78 -4.16
C VAL A 233 16.03 4.02 -3.23
N ALA A 234 14.73 4.02 -3.54
CA ALA A 234 13.74 3.25 -2.79
C ALA A 234 14.00 1.73 -2.89
N TYR A 235 14.33 1.22 -4.08
CA TYR A 235 14.72 -0.19 -4.24
C TYR A 235 16.01 -0.52 -3.46
N LEU A 236 17.01 0.35 -3.49
CA LEU A 236 18.25 0.18 -2.72
C LEU A 236 17.95 0.11 -1.23
N ALA A 237 17.11 1.03 -0.72
CA ALA A 237 16.68 1.04 0.68
C ALA A 237 15.96 -0.26 1.08
N MET A 238 15.05 -0.75 0.23
CA MET A 238 14.34 -2.02 0.46
C MET A 238 15.28 -3.24 0.46
N ILE A 239 16.25 -3.29 -0.45
CA ILE A 239 17.23 -4.38 -0.51
C ILE A 239 18.09 -4.39 0.76
N LEU A 240 18.56 -3.23 1.20
CA LEU A 240 19.36 -3.11 2.42
C LEU A 240 18.54 -3.51 3.65
N HIS A 241 17.32 -3.03 3.79
CA HIS A 241 16.44 -3.40 4.89
C HIS A 241 16.16 -4.90 4.91
N ARG A 242 15.84 -5.50 3.77
CA ARG A 242 15.62 -6.95 3.66
C ARG A 242 16.88 -7.78 3.99
N SER A 243 18.06 -7.26 3.71
CA SER A 243 19.32 -7.94 4.05
C SER A 243 19.56 -7.98 5.56
N GLU A 244 19.11 -6.95 6.29
CA GLU A 244 19.17 -6.92 7.76
C GLU A 244 18.16 -7.89 8.40
N GLU A 245 16.91 -7.94 7.91
CA GLU A 245 15.93 -8.92 8.39
C GLU A 245 16.42 -10.36 8.25
N ARG A 246 17.12 -10.68 7.16
CA ARG A 246 17.72 -12.01 6.96
C ARG A 246 18.87 -12.30 7.96
N ARG A 247 19.60 -11.30 8.45
CA ARG A 247 20.63 -11.48 9.47
C ARG A 247 20.02 -11.73 10.84
N VAL A 248 19.04 -10.93 11.22
CA VAL A 248 18.33 -11.08 12.50
C VAL A 248 17.58 -12.43 12.57
N GLY A 249 16.97 -12.88 11.46
CA GLY A 249 16.30 -14.20 11.40
C GLY A 249 17.23 -15.40 11.46
N LYS A 250 18.54 -15.23 11.23
CA LYS A 250 19.54 -16.31 11.37
C LYS A 250 20.14 -16.41 12.76
N GLU A 251 19.99 -15.39 13.59
CA GLU A 251 20.49 -15.36 14.97
C GLU A 251 19.47 -15.86 15.99
N CYS A 252 18.26 -16.26 15.56
CA CYS A 252 17.33 -16.99 16.40
C CYS A 252 17.64 -18.50 16.26
N PRO A 253 18.43 -19.11 17.17
CA PRO A 253 18.61 -20.56 17.15
C PRO A 253 17.27 -21.19 17.51
N THR A 254 16.88 -22.13 16.68
CA THR A 254 15.82 -23.10 16.93
C THR A 254 16.01 -23.78 18.29
N GLU A 255 15.39 -23.22 19.31
CA GLU A 255 15.03 -23.92 20.52
C GLU A 255 13.69 -23.37 21.02
N CYS A 256 12.64 -23.92 20.50
CA CYS A 256 11.34 -24.10 21.15
C CYS A 256 10.68 -25.35 20.57
#